data_ac0e8cf58c3c726a244dd97e5b58858a
#
_entry.id   ac0e8cf58c3c726a244dd97e5b58858a
#
_cell.length_a   1.000
_cell.length_b   1.000
_cell.length_c   1.000
_cell.angle_alpha   90.00
_cell.angle_beta   90.00
_cell.angle_gamma   90.00
#
_symmetry.space_group_name_H-M   'P 1'
#
loop_
_entity.id
_entity.type
_entity.pdbx_description
1 polymer ?
#
loop_
_entity_poly.entity_id
_entity_poly.type
_entity_poly.pdbx_seq_one_letter_code
_entity_poly.pdbx_strand_id
1 'polypeptide(L)'
;MKNKYILLFFLILPIIFYMFWVGKIETQIHTAKTVKVTMRGYDPVDLLSGHYLSLTPDWSQTDCSQFDNNICPTELFAYSYRYYLPETDAITIDKEIARNLKIKIEMEFAINGKANPLVKELYINNQQWKVWFNQFAK
;
A
#
# COMPACT_ATOMS: atom_id res chain seq x y z
N MET A 1 30.58 32.88 -24.32
CA MET A 1 29.21 32.99 -23.74
C MET A 1 28.27 31.86 -24.15
N LYS A 2 28.27 31.40 -25.37
CA LYS A 2 27.41 30.31 -25.84
C LYS A 2 27.52 28.99 -25.04
N ASN A 3 28.70 28.64 -24.57
CA ASN A 3 28.97 27.37 -23.86
C ASN A 3 28.32 27.32 -22.47
N LYS A 4 28.11 28.47 -21.79
CA LYS A 4 27.48 28.50 -20.46
C LYS A 4 25.99 28.16 -20.53
N TYR A 5 25.29 28.60 -21.56
CA TYR A 5 23.87 28.27 -21.76
C TYR A 5 23.65 26.82 -22.14
N ILE A 6 24.58 26.26 -22.91
CA ILE A 6 24.55 24.84 -23.27
C ILE A 6 24.76 23.97 -22.01
N LEU A 7 25.73 24.33 -21.17
CA LEU A 7 25.96 23.62 -19.91
C LEU A 7 24.76 23.71 -18.96
N LEU A 8 24.18 24.89 -18.85
CA LEU A 8 22.96 25.11 -18.04
C LEU A 8 21.77 24.28 -18.55
N PHE A 9 21.61 24.22 -19.87
CA PHE A 9 20.56 23.43 -20.50
C PHE A 9 20.70 21.93 -20.15
N PHE A 10 21.89 21.36 -20.27
CA PHE A 10 22.14 19.95 -19.93
C PHE A 10 21.99 19.66 -18.44
N LEU A 11 22.17 20.64 -17.58
CA LEU A 11 21.99 20.50 -16.13
C LEU A 11 20.51 20.59 -15.71
N ILE A 12 19.70 21.40 -16.41
CA ILE A 12 18.29 21.57 -16.10
C ILE A 12 17.41 20.48 -16.74
N LEU A 13 17.81 19.98 -17.91
CA LEU A 13 17.04 18.99 -18.67
C LEU A 13 16.70 17.71 -17.86
N PRO A 14 17.62 17.06 -17.13
CA PRO A 14 17.29 15.90 -16.31
C PRO A 14 16.34 16.23 -15.16
N ILE A 15 16.40 17.45 -14.60
CA ILE A 15 15.50 17.88 -13.54
C ILE A 15 14.06 18.02 -14.06
N ILE A 16 13.89 18.66 -15.23
CA ILE A 16 12.58 18.81 -15.89
C ILE A 16 12.02 17.42 -16.24
N PHE A 17 12.85 16.53 -16.78
CA PHE A 17 12.43 15.17 -17.10
C PHE A 17 11.98 14.40 -15.86
N TYR A 18 12.73 14.51 -14.77
CA TYR A 18 12.39 13.87 -13.49
C TYR A 18 11.08 14.41 -12.93
N MET A 19 10.88 15.72 -12.94
CA MET A 19 9.63 16.34 -12.46
C MET A 19 8.42 15.91 -13.31
N PHE A 20 8.59 15.82 -14.62
CA PHE A 20 7.54 15.31 -15.52
C PHE A 20 7.21 13.84 -15.23
N TRP A 21 8.23 13.01 -14.99
CA TRP A 21 8.06 11.61 -14.67
C TRP A 21 7.33 11.41 -13.34
N VAL A 22 7.74 12.13 -12.29
CA VAL A 22 7.08 12.10 -10.97
C VAL A 22 5.64 12.57 -11.09
N GLY A 23 5.37 13.66 -11.79
CA GLY A 23 4.01 14.16 -12.01
C GLY A 23 3.11 13.16 -12.75
N LYS A 24 3.66 12.42 -13.71
CA LYS A 24 2.93 11.36 -14.42
C LYS A 24 2.55 10.21 -13.48
N ILE A 25 3.47 9.77 -12.63
CA ILE A 25 3.21 8.71 -11.64
C ILE A 25 2.14 9.16 -10.64
N GLU A 26 2.26 10.37 -10.14
CA GLU A 26 1.31 10.96 -9.19
C GLU A 26 -0.11 11.00 -9.78
N THR A 27 -0.27 11.48 -11.01
CA THR A 27 -1.58 11.50 -11.68
C THR A 27 -2.13 10.10 -11.92
N GLN A 28 -1.30 9.12 -12.23
CA GLN A 28 -1.73 7.74 -12.40
C GLN A 28 -2.24 7.14 -11.09
N ILE A 29 -1.61 7.43 -9.96
CA ILE A 29 -2.05 6.96 -8.65
C ILE A 29 -3.38 7.60 -8.25
N HIS A 30 -3.55 8.90 -8.51
CA HIS A 30 -4.78 9.62 -8.18
C HIS A 30 -5.98 9.25 -9.04
N THR A 31 -5.76 8.89 -10.30
CA THR A 31 -6.82 8.49 -11.25
C THR A 31 -7.08 6.99 -11.26
N ALA A 32 -6.23 6.20 -10.64
CA ALA A 32 -6.40 4.76 -10.59
C ALA A 32 -7.63 4.35 -9.76
N LYS A 33 -8.32 3.30 -10.20
CA LYS A 33 -9.40 2.68 -9.43
C LYS A 33 -8.83 2.13 -8.12
N THR A 34 -9.45 2.46 -7.01
CA THR A 34 -9.06 1.93 -5.71
C THR A 34 -9.95 0.76 -5.31
N VAL A 35 -9.35 -0.27 -4.77
CA VAL A 35 -10.03 -1.47 -4.26
C VAL A 35 -9.50 -1.83 -2.89
N LYS A 36 -10.34 -2.38 -2.04
CA LYS A 36 -9.96 -2.87 -0.71
C LYS A 36 -9.91 -4.38 -0.70
N VAL A 37 -8.79 -4.92 -0.30
CA VAL A 37 -8.57 -6.36 -0.19
C VAL A 37 -8.40 -6.71 1.28
N THR A 38 -9.18 -7.67 1.75
CA THR A 38 -9.02 -8.21 3.10
C THR A 38 -7.71 -8.96 3.19
N MET A 39 -6.96 -8.68 4.23
CA MET A 39 -5.62 -9.22 4.46
C MET A 39 -5.61 -10.12 5.68
N ARG A 40 -4.76 -11.12 5.64
CA ARG A 40 -4.48 -12.01 6.76
C ARG A 40 -2.99 -11.99 7.07
N GLY A 41 -2.63 -12.03 8.35
CA GLY A 41 -1.25 -12.22 8.77
C GLY A 41 -0.74 -13.58 8.32
N TYR A 42 0.49 -13.61 7.82
CA TYR A 42 1.10 -14.84 7.30
C TYR A 42 1.35 -15.84 8.42
N ASP A 43 1.87 -15.39 9.56
CA ASP A 43 2.07 -16.20 10.77
C ASP A 43 2.01 -15.27 11.99
N PRO A 44 1.23 -15.59 13.03
CA PRO A 44 1.17 -14.78 14.25
C PRO A 44 2.54 -14.66 14.98
N VAL A 45 3.49 -15.53 14.68
CA VAL A 45 4.86 -15.48 15.23
C VAL A 45 5.80 -14.65 14.36
N ASP A 46 5.60 -14.63 13.05
CA ASP A 46 6.49 -13.98 12.07
C ASP A 46 5.89 -12.73 11.43
N LEU A 47 4.79 -12.19 11.96
CA LEU A 47 4.16 -10.95 11.48
C LEU A 47 5.09 -9.74 11.55
N LEU A 48 6.12 -9.81 12.38
CA LEU A 48 7.11 -8.78 12.57
C LEU A 48 8.52 -9.28 12.28
N SER A 49 8.91 -9.14 11.03
CA SER A 49 10.32 -9.20 10.64
C SER A 49 10.78 -7.78 10.33
N GLY A 50 11.25 -7.05 11.33
CA GLY A 50 11.69 -5.66 11.20
C GLY A 50 10.55 -4.63 11.42
N HIS A 51 10.54 -3.56 10.63
CA HIS A 51 9.61 -2.43 10.75
C HIS A 51 8.41 -2.53 9.79
N TYR A 52 7.90 -3.71 9.52
CA TYR A 52 6.77 -3.89 8.61
C TYR A 52 5.86 -5.03 9.05
N LEU A 53 4.58 -4.93 8.66
CA LEU A 53 3.63 -6.03 8.73
C LEU A 53 3.69 -6.82 7.42
N SER A 54 3.86 -8.13 7.52
CA SER A 54 3.75 -9.04 6.38
C SER A 54 2.33 -9.59 6.32
N LEU A 55 1.63 -9.26 5.25
CA LEU A 55 0.21 -9.57 5.08
C LEU A 55 -0.01 -10.31 3.76
N THR A 56 -0.90 -11.29 3.78
CA THR A 56 -1.33 -12.03 2.57
C THR A 56 -2.78 -11.70 2.24
N PRO A 57 -3.14 -11.57 0.96
CA PRO A 57 -4.54 -11.39 0.57
C PRO A 57 -5.40 -12.59 0.98
N ASP A 58 -6.54 -12.30 1.61
CA ASP A 58 -7.56 -13.30 1.92
C ASP A 58 -8.76 -13.13 0.96
N TRP A 59 -8.73 -13.86 -0.12
CA TRP A 59 -9.76 -13.79 -1.15
C TRP A 59 -11.11 -14.35 -0.72
N SER A 60 -11.13 -15.21 0.30
CA SER A 60 -12.38 -15.76 0.85
C SER A 60 -13.21 -14.71 1.61
N GLN A 61 -12.56 -13.66 2.12
CA GLN A 61 -13.18 -12.59 2.89
C GLN A 61 -13.24 -11.26 2.11
N THR A 62 -12.67 -11.23 0.91
CA THR A 62 -12.63 -10.03 0.07
C THR A 62 -13.90 -9.92 -0.75
N ASP A 63 -14.48 -8.71 -0.80
CA ASP A 63 -15.60 -8.42 -1.70
C ASP A 63 -15.10 -8.29 -3.15
N CYS A 64 -15.40 -9.30 -3.97
CA CYS A 64 -14.98 -9.34 -5.36
C CYS A 64 -15.88 -8.50 -6.30
N SER A 65 -16.99 -7.96 -5.82
CA SER A 65 -17.90 -7.12 -6.62
C SER A 65 -17.27 -5.79 -7.05
N GLN A 66 -16.23 -5.34 -6.34
CA GLN A 66 -15.48 -4.14 -6.68
C GLN A 66 -14.54 -4.30 -7.89
N PHE A 67 -14.29 -5.53 -8.33
CA PHE A 67 -13.46 -5.82 -9.50
C PHE A 67 -14.32 -6.00 -10.76
N ASP A 68 -13.66 -5.91 -11.91
CA ASP A 68 -14.31 -6.12 -13.19
C ASP A 68 -14.80 -7.57 -13.29
N ASN A 69 -16.02 -7.75 -13.84
CA ASN A 69 -16.71 -9.04 -13.94
C ASN A 69 -17.00 -9.73 -12.59
N ASN A 70 -16.91 -9.04 -11.45
CA ASN A 70 -17.12 -9.60 -10.12
C ASN A 70 -16.22 -10.80 -9.78
N ILE A 71 -15.04 -10.86 -10.40
CA ILE A 71 -14.07 -11.92 -10.19
C ILE A 71 -12.83 -11.31 -9.50
N CYS A 72 -12.41 -11.92 -8.40
CA CYS A 72 -11.17 -11.51 -7.73
C CYS A 72 -9.95 -11.83 -8.61
N PRO A 73 -9.13 -10.84 -9.00
CA PRO A 73 -7.97 -11.03 -9.86
C PRO A 73 -6.76 -11.55 -9.08
N THR A 74 -6.84 -12.79 -8.59
CA THR A 74 -5.81 -13.39 -7.72
C THR A 74 -4.43 -13.42 -8.36
N GLU A 75 -4.35 -13.53 -9.69
CA GLU A 75 -3.08 -13.56 -10.43
C GLU A 75 -2.39 -12.19 -10.51
N LEU A 76 -3.15 -11.11 -10.36
CA LEU A 76 -2.61 -9.75 -10.43
C LEU A 76 -1.90 -9.34 -9.14
N PHE A 77 -2.28 -9.96 -8.02
CA PHE A 77 -1.77 -9.62 -6.70
C PHE A 77 -0.60 -10.53 -6.30
N ALA A 78 0.39 -9.95 -5.63
CA ALA A 78 1.47 -10.72 -5.04
C ALA A 78 0.95 -11.62 -3.91
N TYR A 79 1.69 -12.70 -3.66
CA TYR A 79 1.36 -13.63 -2.57
C TYR A 79 1.39 -12.95 -1.21
N SER A 80 2.30 -12.00 -0.99
CA SER A 80 2.39 -11.24 0.26
C SER A 80 2.78 -9.80 0.01
N TYR A 81 2.35 -8.93 0.90
CA TYR A 81 2.67 -7.51 0.90
C TYR A 81 3.31 -7.12 2.23
N ARG A 82 4.23 -6.16 2.17
CA ARG A 82 4.86 -5.56 3.34
C ARG A 82 4.34 -4.14 3.51
N TYR A 83 3.78 -3.86 4.67
CA TYR A 83 3.37 -2.50 5.02
C TYR A 83 4.30 -1.95 6.10
N TYR A 84 5.03 -0.90 5.76
CA TYR A 84 6.05 -0.31 6.64
C TYR A 84 5.40 0.65 7.62
N LEU A 85 5.74 0.47 8.88
CA LEU A 85 5.24 1.24 10.02
C LEU A 85 6.41 1.60 10.94
N PRO A 86 6.28 2.62 11.81
CA PRO A 86 7.20 2.76 12.93
C PRO A 86 7.25 1.48 13.77
N GLU A 87 8.42 1.10 14.26
CA GLU A 87 8.63 -0.18 14.97
C GLU A 87 7.67 -0.36 16.15
N THR A 88 7.51 0.67 16.96
CA THR A 88 6.61 0.66 18.13
C THR A 88 5.16 0.40 17.74
N ASP A 89 4.71 0.99 16.64
CA ASP A 89 3.35 0.87 16.15
C ASP A 89 3.11 -0.52 15.56
N ALA A 90 4.07 -1.03 14.79
CA ALA A 90 4.02 -2.38 14.24
C ALA A 90 3.91 -3.44 15.34
N ILE A 91 4.72 -3.35 16.39
CA ILE A 91 4.68 -4.26 17.54
C ILE A 91 3.34 -4.20 18.27
N THR A 92 2.78 -3.00 18.44
CA THR A 92 1.50 -2.84 19.13
C THR A 92 0.35 -3.41 18.32
N ILE A 93 0.32 -3.16 17.00
CA ILE A 93 -0.69 -3.69 16.09
C ILE A 93 -0.63 -5.22 16.06
N ASP A 94 0.57 -5.79 15.98
CA ASP A 94 0.77 -7.23 15.98
C ASP A 94 0.24 -7.89 17.26
N LYS A 95 0.55 -7.34 18.41
CA LYS A 95 0.04 -7.82 19.70
C LYS A 95 -1.48 -7.78 19.77
N GLU A 96 -2.11 -6.73 19.23
CA GLU A 96 -3.58 -6.63 19.21
C GLU A 96 -4.21 -7.62 18.24
N ILE A 97 -3.60 -7.85 17.08
CA ILE A 97 -4.03 -8.88 16.12
C ILE A 97 -3.96 -10.27 16.77
N ALA A 98 -2.86 -10.57 17.46
CA ALA A 98 -2.67 -11.84 18.14
C ALA A 98 -3.67 -12.07 19.29
N ARG A 99 -4.08 -10.99 19.97
CA ARG A 99 -5.07 -11.04 21.07
C ARG A 99 -6.49 -11.15 20.59
N ASN A 100 -6.80 -10.51 19.46
CA ASN A 100 -8.16 -10.38 18.97
C ASN A 100 -8.28 -10.86 17.52
N LEU A 101 -8.62 -12.14 17.35
CA LEU A 101 -8.81 -12.78 16.06
C LEU A 101 -9.97 -12.21 15.22
N LYS A 102 -10.79 -11.31 15.79
CA LYS A 102 -11.91 -10.64 15.09
C LYS A 102 -11.49 -9.33 14.42
N ILE A 103 -10.24 -8.91 14.57
CA ILE A 103 -9.74 -7.72 13.90
C ILE A 103 -9.72 -7.96 12.38
N LYS A 104 -10.45 -7.10 11.67
CA LYS A 104 -10.44 -7.09 10.21
C LYS A 104 -9.35 -6.17 9.70
N ILE A 105 -8.44 -6.71 8.89
CA ILE A 105 -7.37 -5.95 8.24
C ILE A 105 -7.66 -5.88 6.77
N GLU A 106 -7.62 -4.69 6.21
CA GLU A 106 -7.81 -4.44 4.78
C GLU A 106 -6.69 -3.54 4.27
N MET A 107 -6.20 -3.83 3.07
CA MET A 107 -5.32 -2.93 2.34
C MET A 107 -6.04 -2.32 1.16
N GLU A 108 -5.89 -1.03 0.99
CA GLU A 108 -6.35 -0.31 -0.18
C GLU A 108 -5.26 -0.32 -1.26
N PHE A 109 -5.62 -0.73 -2.45
CA PHE A 109 -4.75 -0.78 -3.61
C PHE A 109 -5.24 0.15 -4.71
N ALA A 110 -4.31 0.78 -5.39
CA ALA A 110 -4.54 1.45 -6.66
C ALA A 110 -4.26 0.47 -7.79
N ILE A 111 -5.28 0.23 -8.63
CA ILE A 111 -5.17 -0.65 -9.80
C ILE A 111 -5.21 0.19 -11.06
N ASN A 112 -4.24 -0.02 -11.94
CA ASN A 112 -4.17 0.62 -13.25
C ASN A 112 -3.96 -0.45 -14.33
N GLY A 113 -5.04 -0.91 -14.93
CA GLY A 113 -5.03 -1.93 -15.98
C GLY A 113 -4.38 -3.25 -15.52
N LYS A 114 -3.37 -3.70 -16.25
CA LYS A 114 -2.61 -4.93 -15.97
C LYS A 114 -1.34 -4.70 -15.14
N ALA A 115 -1.08 -3.47 -14.71
CA ALA A 115 0.08 -3.17 -13.87
C ALA A 115 -0.10 -3.77 -12.47
N ASN A 116 1.02 -4.05 -11.79
CA ASN A 116 0.97 -4.52 -10.42
C ASN A 116 0.24 -3.52 -9.51
N PRO A 117 -0.68 -3.98 -8.67
CA PRO A 117 -1.38 -3.12 -7.72
C PRO A 117 -0.41 -2.39 -6.79
N LEU A 118 -0.65 -1.11 -6.56
CA LEU A 118 0.13 -0.28 -5.66
C LEU A 118 -0.60 -0.15 -4.33
N VAL A 119 0.09 -0.42 -3.24
CA VAL A 119 -0.44 -0.24 -1.88
C VAL A 119 -0.62 1.25 -1.59
N LYS A 120 -1.81 1.66 -1.19
CA LYS A 120 -2.13 3.04 -0.80
C LYS A 120 -2.20 3.22 0.70
N GLU A 121 -3.03 2.45 1.37
CA GLU A 121 -3.33 2.63 2.78
C GLU A 121 -3.69 1.30 3.46
N LEU A 122 -3.47 1.25 4.76
CA LEU A 122 -3.85 0.14 5.62
C LEU A 122 -5.06 0.54 6.49
N TYR A 123 -6.05 -0.32 6.52
CA TYR A 123 -7.27 -0.17 7.33
C TYR A 123 -7.36 -1.29 8.36
N ILE A 124 -7.73 -0.92 9.56
CA ILE A 124 -8.02 -1.85 10.66
C ILE A 124 -9.43 -1.57 11.15
N ASN A 125 -10.31 -2.56 11.10
CA ASN A 125 -11.73 -2.43 11.47
C ASN A 125 -12.43 -1.26 10.72
N ASN A 126 -12.19 -1.14 9.42
CA ASN A 126 -12.71 -0.09 8.54
C ASN A 126 -12.21 1.34 8.83
N GLN A 127 -11.21 1.50 9.68
CA GLN A 127 -10.57 2.79 9.97
C GLN A 127 -9.13 2.79 9.46
N GLN A 128 -8.62 3.92 9.02
CA GLN A 128 -7.20 4.06 8.74
C GLN A 128 -6.40 3.64 9.98
N TRP A 129 -5.32 2.90 9.79
CA TRP A 129 -4.55 2.34 10.89
C TRP A 129 -4.08 3.39 11.92
N LYS A 130 -3.75 4.61 11.49
CA LYS A 130 -3.37 5.71 12.38
C LYS A 130 -4.50 6.16 13.29
N VAL A 131 -5.72 6.23 12.75
CA VAL A 131 -6.92 6.61 13.51
C VAL A 131 -7.25 5.52 14.52
N TRP A 132 -7.24 4.27 14.08
CA TRP A 132 -7.45 3.12 14.95
C TRP A 132 -6.40 3.05 16.06
N PHE A 133 -5.12 3.20 15.72
CA PHE A 133 -4.00 3.17 16.65
C PHE A 133 -4.14 4.24 17.75
N ASN A 134 -4.49 5.46 17.39
CA ASN A 134 -4.65 6.56 18.34
C ASN A 134 -5.78 6.35 19.34
N GLN A 135 -6.75 5.48 19.04
CA GLN A 135 -7.81 5.10 19.98
C GLN A 135 -7.32 4.11 21.03
N PHE A 136 -6.32 3.29 20.71
CA PHE A 136 -5.74 2.29 21.60
C PHE A 136 -4.53 2.81 22.39
N ALA A 137 -3.80 3.77 21.85
CA ALA A 137 -2.61 4.34 22.50
C ALA A 137 -2.91 5.35 23.62
N LYS A 138 -4.17 5.58 23.92
CA LYS A 138 -4.65 6.36 25.08
C LYS A 138 -5.06 5.42 26.20
#